data_32bc173a2b6d2d4968e5dbc460ac6cd5
#
_entry.id   32bc173a2b6d2d4968e5dbc460ac6cd5
#
_cell.length_a   1.000
_cell.length_b   1.000
_cell.length_c   1.000
_cell.angle_alpha   90.00
_cell.angle_beta   90.00
_cell.angle_gamma   90.00
#
_symmetry.space_group_name_H-M   'P 1'
#
loop_
_entity.id
_entity.type
_entity.pdbx_description
1 polymer ?
#
loop_
_entity_poly.entity_id
_entity_poly.type
_entity_poly.pdbx_seq_one_letter_code
_entity_poly.pdbx_strand_id
1 'polypeptide(L)' 'MNQKQYHSLEELPLMMNMTDVAAVLGISRAGAYKLAHDSHFPAFQIGKRIVVSREIFLEWLERQCEERKCA' A
#
# COMPACT_ATOMS: atom_id res chain seq x y z
N MET A 1 16.09 -9.42 -7.20
CA MET A 1 15.70 -9.17 -7.31
C MET A 1 14.72 -8.82 -7.61
N ASN A 2 14.20 -8.69 -7.63
CA ASN A 2 13.32 -8.48 -8.11
C ASN A 2 12.36 -7.72 -7.55
N GLN A 3 12.46 -6.48 -7.37
CA GLN A 3 11.54 -5.63 -6.96
C GLN A 3 10.59 -5.36 -8.03
N LYS A 4 9.29 -5.36 -7.81
CA LYS A 4 8.33 -4.94 -8.77
C LYS A 4 8.39 -3.46 -8.89
N GLN A 5 8.28 -2.95 -10.10
CA GLN A 5 8.25 -1.54 -10.31
C GLN A 5 7.04 -1.21 -11.13
N TYR A 6 6.30 -0.17 -10.74
CA TYR A 6 5.10 0.23 -11.43
C TYR A 6 5.30 1.63 -11.99
N HIS A 7 5.07 1.77 -13.28
CA HIS A 7 5.28 3.05 -13.94
C HIS A 7 4.00 3.88 -13.95
N SER A 8 2.85 3.29 -13.70
CA SER A 8 1.63 4.05 -13.61
C SER A 8 0.68 3.33 -12.65
N LEU A 9 -0.32 4.05 -12.19
CA LEU A 9 -1.27 3.46 -11.26
C LEU A 9 -2.07 2.35 -11.90
N GLU A 10 -2.21 2.41 -13.21
CA GLU A 10 -3.00 1.41 -13.88
C GLU A 10 -2.32 0.06 -13.95
N GLU A 11 -1.02 0.03 -13.71
CA GLU A 11 -0.32 -1.24 -13.70
C GLU A 11 -0.48 -1.97 -12.39
N LEU A 12 -1.04 -1.34 -11.38
CA LEU A 12 -1.20 -2.00 -10.09
C LEU A 12 -2.35 -2.99 -10.15
N PRO A 13 -2.23 -4.12 -9.48
CA PRO A 13 -3.33 -5.08 -9.45
C PRO A 13 -4.51 -4.50 -8.67
N LEU A 14 -5.70 -4.98 -8.95
CA LEU A 14 -6.88 -4.52 -8.26
C LEU A 14 -6.78 -4.80 -6.76
N MET A 15 -6.29 -5.95 -6.38
CA MET A 15 -6.03 -6.27 -4.98
C MET A 15 -4.52 -6.38 -4.81
N MET A 16 -3.96 -5.55 -3.92
CA MET A 16 -2.53 -5.47 -3.74
C MET A 16 -2.13 -6.22 -2.49
N ASN A 17 -0.98 -6.85 -2.51
CA ASN A 17 -0.44 -7.47 -1.31
C ASN A 17 0.60 -6.50 -0.72
N MET A 18 1.23 -6.90 0.40
CA MET A 18 2.15 -6.00 1.07
C MET A 18 3.42 -5.75 0.26
N THR A 19 3.81 -6.67 -0.60
CA THR A 19 4.95 -6.45 -1.49
C THR A 19 4.62 -5.33 -2.48
N ASP A 20 3.39 -5.32 -3.00
CA ASP A 20 2.96 -4.28 -3.91
C ASP A 20 2.92 -2.92 -3.20
N VAL A 21 2.41 -2.90 -1.98
CA VAL A 21 2.35 -1.67 -1.20
C VAL A 21 3.75 -1.13 -0.95
N ALA A 22 4.67 -2.01 -0.58
CA ALA A 22 6.05 -1.59 -0.33
C ALA A 22 6.67 -0.98 -1.59
N ALA A 23 6.40 -1.58 -2.74
CA ALA A 23 6.96 -1.09 -4.00
C ALA A 23 6.40 0.29 -4.34
N VAL A 24 5.10 0.50 -4.14
CA VAL A 24 4.50 1.78 -4.45
C VAL A 24 4.99 2.87 -3.51
N LEU A 25 5.11 2.55 -2.24
CA LEU A 25 5.51 3.56 -1.27
C LEU A 25 7.03 3.72 -1.18
N GLY A 26 7.77 2.82 -1.78
CA GLY A 26 9.22 2.90 -1.73
C GLY A 26 9.77 2.57 -0.36
N ILE A 27 9.12 1.68 0.39
CA ILE A 27 9.57 1.31 1.73
C ILE A 27 9.88 -0.17 1.76
N SER A 28 10.48 -0.62 2.86
CA SER A 28 10.83 -2.03 3.00
C SER A 28 9.57 -2.85 3.24
N ARG A 29 9.69 -4.17 3.02
CA ARG A 29 8.60 -5.02 3.29
C ARG A 29 8.23 -4.99 4.74
N ALA A 30 9.20 -4.94 5.63
CA ALA A 30 8.95 -4.86 7.06
C ALA A 30 8.15 -3.58 7.37
N GLY A 31 8.49 -2.47 6.72
CA GLY A 31 7.74 -1.24 6.90
C GLY A 31 6.31 -1.35 6.43
N ALA A 32 6.09 -2.07 5.32
CA ALA A 32 4.75 -2.26 4.81
C ALA A 32 3.92 -3.12 5.77
N TYR A 33 4.52 -4.15 6.35
CA TYR A 33 3.79 -4.98 7.30
C TYR A 33 3.46 -4.22 8.57
N LYS A 34 4.36 -3.35 9.01
CA LYS A 34 4.05 -2.51 10.14
C LYS A 34 2.86 -1.61 9.82
N LEU A 35 2.84 -1.04 8.63
CA LEU A 35 1.76 -0.19 8.22
C LEU A 35 0.45 -0.97 8.17
N ALA A 36 0.50 -2.22 7.76
CA ALA A 36 -0.69 -3.04 7.66
C ALA A 36 -1.35 -3.29 9.01
N HIS A 37 -0.58 -3.19 10.09
CA HIS A 37 -1.14 -3.39 11.42
C HIS A 37 -1.68 -2.09 12.01
N ASP A 38 -1.52 -0.98 11.32
CA ASP A 38 -2.04 0.28 11.79
C ASP A 38 -3.55 0.29 11.52
N SER A 39 -4.33 0.63 12.52
CA SER A 39 -5.78 0.56 12.37
C SER A 39 -6.32 1.56 11.37
N HIS A 40 -5.53 2.56 11.00
CA HIS A 40 -5.98 3.55 10.03
C HIS A 40 -5.65 3.15 8.59
N PHE A 41 -4.89 2.10 8.40
CA PHE A 41 -4.53 1.66 7.06
C PHE A 41 -5.59 0.67 6.59
N PRO A 42 -6.08 0.80 5.35
CA PRO A 42 -7.23 0.02 4.88
C PRO A 42 -6.94 -1.41 4.45
N ALA A 43 -5.92 -2.04 4.96
CA ALA A 43 -5.63 -3.43 4.62
C ALA A 43 -6.49 -4.36 5.45
N PHE A 44 -6.75 -5.53 4.94
CA PHE A 44 -7.47 -6.54 5.70
C PHE A 44 -6.87 -7.90 5.40
N GLN A 45 -7.19 -8.87 6.22
CA GLN A 45 -6.57 -10.18 6.13
C GLN A 45 -7.54 -11.19 5.58
N ILE A 46 -7.10 -11.97 4.62
CA ILE A 46 -7.88 -13.05 4.08
C ILE A 46 -7.03 -14.31 4.27
N GLY A 47 -7.44 -15.19 5.19
CA GLY A 47 -6.62 -16.35 5.52
C GLY A 47 -5.30 -15.88 6.07
N LYS A 48 -4.22 -16.24 5.40
CA LYS A 48 -2.90 -15.83 5.84
C LYS A 48 -2.36 -14.65 5.05
N ARG A 49 -3.17 -14.07 4.18
CA ARG A 49 -2.69 -13.01 3.33
C ARG A 49 -3.27 -11.68 3.76
N ILE A 50 -2.47 -10.64 3.70
CA ILE A 50 -2.91 -9.28 3.97
C ILE A 50 -2.99 -8.57 2.64
N VAL A 51 -4.14 -8.02 2.33
CA VAL A 51 -4.38 -7.39 1.04
C VAL A 51 -5.08 -6.05 1.23
N VAL A 52 -5.02 -5.22 0.22
CA VAL A 52 -5.72 -3.95 0.25
C VAL A 52 -6.20 -3.66 -1.17
N SER A 53 -7.40 -3.11 -1.30
CA SER A 53 -7.91 -2.74 -2.59
C SER A 53 -7.13 -1.56 -3.14
N ARG A 54 -6.78 -1.60 -4.43
CA ARG A 54 -6.04 -0.52 -5.05
C ARG A 54 -6.78 0.81 -4.89
N GLU A 55 -8.07 0.82 -5.12
CA GLU A 55 -8.83 2.06 -5.04
C GLU A 55 -8.84 2.63 -3.64
N ILE A 56 -9.06 1.79 -2.66
CA ILE A 56 -9.09 2.23 -1.28
C ILE A 56 -7.68 2.68 -0.83
N PHE A 57 -6.66 1.98 -1.29
CA PHE A 57 -5.29 2.35 -0.97
C PHE A 57 -4.97 3.74 -1.54
N LEU A 58 -5.40 4.01 -2.76
CA LEU A 58 -5.13 5.31 -3.37
C LEU A 58 -5.88 6.44 -2.65
N GLU A 59 -7.09 6.17 -2.20
CA GLU A 59 -7.82 7.15 -1.40
C GLU A 59 -7.11 7.43 -0.10
N TRP A 60 -6.63 6.37 0.56
CA TRP A 60 -5.89 6.52 1.80
C TRP A 60 -4.62 7.35 1.57
N LEU A 61 -3.93 7.08 0.47
CA LEU A 61 -2.71 7.79 0.15
C LEU A 61 -2.98 9.27 -0.08
N GLU A 62 -4.04 9.60 -0.79
CA GLU A 62 -4.42 10.97 -1.00
C GLU A 62 -4.70 11.67 0.31
N ARG A 63 -5.40 11.01 1.21
CA ARG A 63 -5.73 11.57 2.50
C ARG A 63 -4.48 11.84 3.32
N GLN A 64 -3.51 10.91 3.26
CA GLN A 64 -2.25 11.11 3.95
C GLN A 64 -1.50 12.32 3.42
N CYS A 65 -1.51 12.50 2.12
CA CYS A 65 -0.84 13.64 1.52
C CYS A 65 -1.50 14.94 1.94
N GLU A 66 -2.81 14.97 2.03
CA GLU A 66 -3.48 16.18 2.44
C GLU A 66 -3.25 16.49 3.90
N GLU A 67 -3.27 15.48 4.75
CA GLU A 67 -3.09 15.70 6.16
C GLU A 67 -1.68 16.12 6.50
N ARG A 68 -0.71 15.66 5.73
CA ARG A 68 0.66 15.98 6.05
C ARG A 68 1.24 16.96 5.15
N LYS A 69 0.46 17.59 4.33
CA LYS A 69 0.93 18.39 3.38
C LYS A 69 1.76 19.36 3.79
N CYS A 70 1.90 19.68 4.57
CA CYS A 70 2.71 20.55 4.86
C CYS A 70 3.93 20.38 4.58
N ALA A 71 4.24 19.55 4.30
CA ALA A 71 5.57 19.34 4.18
C ALA A 71 6.32 20.14 3.47
#